data_69bcdbfe620f2a16f72ffd9d946e248e
#
_entry.id   69bcdbfe620f2a16f72ffd9d946e248e
#
_cell.length_a   1.000
_cell.length_b   1.000
_cell.length_c   1.000
_cell.angle_alpha   90.00
_cell.angle_beta   90.00
_cell.angle_gamma   90.00
#
_symmetry.space_group_name_H-M   'P 1'
#
loop_
_entity.id
_entity.type
_entity.pdbx_description
1 polymer ?
#
loop_
_entity_poly.entity_id
_entity_poly.type
_entity_poly.pdbx_seq_one_letter_code
_entity_poly.pdbx_strand_id
1 'polypeptide(L)'
;PFFGEAFFSQHILVYGAWVLIAAVWYFLFRTRAGLVLRAVGESPQSAFALGYPVLRIRLFAVLFGALCSGVAGAYLSLVYTPLWVEGMTAGRGWIALALVTFATWRPLRVVVGAYLFGGVTMLQFAFQGMGISISPQFMAMTPYLATILVLVLISRNPAWIRLNVPVSYT
;
A
#
# COMPACT_ATOMS: atom_id res chain seq x y z
N PRO A 1 11.86 22.58 -14.94
CA PRO A 1 11.06 21.80 -15.90
C PRO A 1 10.84 20.37 -15.44
N PHE A 2 11.79 19.72 -14.73
CA PHE A 2 11.69 18.32 -14.28
C PHE A 2 10.46 18.03 -13.38
N PHE A 3 10.10 18.94 -12.50
CA PHE A 3 8.95 18.78 -11.60
C PHE A 3 7.60 18.90 -12.32
N GLY A 4 7.53 19.69 -13.39
CA GLY A 4 6.30 19.86 -14.15
C GLY A 4 5.90 18.61 -14.93
N GLU A 5 6.83 18.00 -15.64
CA GLU A 5 6.58 16.77 -16.42
C GLU A 5 6.31 15.57 -15.52
N ALA A 6 7.01 15.44 -14.39
CA ALA A 6 6.80 14.36 -13.44
C ALA A 6 5.41 14.41 -12.78
N PHE A 7 4.83 15.60 -12.60
CA PHE A 7 3.53 15.77 -11.95
C PHE A 7 2.35 15.87 -12.92
N PHE A 8 2.54 16.46 -14.11
CA PHE A 8 1.44 16.76 -15.02
C PHE A 8 1.27 15.77 -16.19
N SER A 9 2.22 14.86 -16.41
CA SER A 9 2.12 13.85 -17.49
C SER A 9 1.63 12.48 -17.02
N GLN A 10 1.16 12.38 -15.80
CA GLN A 10 0.70 11.11 -15.21
C GLN A 10 -0.70 10.74 -15.73
N HIS A 11 -0.96 9.44 -15.84
CA HIS A 11 -2.27 8.94 -16.21
C HIS A 11 -3.34 9.37 -15.18
N ILE A 12 -4.56 9.66 -15.64
CA ILE A 12 -5.66 10.16 -14.81
C ILE A 12 -5.94 9.27 -13.56
N LEU A 13 -5.69 7.97 -13.67
CA LEU A 13 -5.84 7.02 -12.55
C LEU A 13 -4.82 7.22 -11.43
N VAL A 14 -3.65 7.78 -11.73
CA VAL A 14 -2.64 8.13 -10.71
C VAL A 14 -3.14 9.29 -9.86
N TYR A 15 -3.74 10.31 -10.47
CA TYR A 15 -4.39 11.40 -9.73
C TYR A 15 -5.57 10.89 -8.90
N GLY A 16 -6.37 9.97 -9.47
CA GLY A 16 -7.43 9.28 -8.73
C GLY A 16 -6.90 8.55 -7.50
N ALA A 17 -5.76 7.88 -7.58
CA ALA A 17 -5.12 7.22 -6.45
C ALA A 17 -4.68 8.22 -5.36
N TRP A 18 -4.11 9.38 -5.73
CA TRP A 18 -3.77 10.43 -4.78
C TRP A 18 -4.98 11.00 -4.05
N VAL A 19 -6.05 11.27 -4.80
CA VAL A 19 -7.33 11.74 -4.22
C VAL A 19 -7.91 10.68 -3.29
N LEU A 20 -7.88 9.41 -3.68
CA LEU A 20 -8.35 8.29 -2.86
C LEU A 20 -7.56 8.18 -1.56
N ILE A 21 -6.23 8.27 -1.61
CA ILE A 21 -5.37 8.21 -0.43
C ILE A 21 -5.67 9.38 0.52
N ALA A 22 -5.79 10.59 -0.02
CA ALA A 22 -6.15 11.77 0.75
C ALA A 22 -7.54 11.64 1.39
N ALA A 23 -8.52 11.12 0.64
CA ALA A 23 -9.88 10.87 1.12
C ALA A 23 -9.90 9.81 2.24
N VAL A 24 -9.19 8.69 2.07
CA VAL A 24 -9.07 7.64 3.09
C VAL A 24 -8.39 8.17 4.33
N TRP A 25 -7.30 8.93 4.18
CA TRP A 25 -6.64 9.56 5.32
C TRP A 25 -7.56 10.51 6.06
N TYR A 26 -8.24 11.40 5.33
CA TYR A 26 -9.19 12.34 5.93
C TYR A 26 -10.33 11.60 6.63
N PHE A 27 -10.91 10.59 5.97
CA PHE A 27 -11.98 9.77 6.54
C PHE A 27 -11.54 9.10 7.86
N LEU A 28 -10.38 8.43 7.86
CA LEU A 28 -9.90 7.69 9.03
C LEU A 28 -9.52 8.59 10.20
N PHE A 29 -8.97 9.78 9.95
CA PHE A 29 -8.40 10.61 11.01
C PHE A 29 -9.24 11.84 11.36
N ARG A 30 -10.19 12.23 10.52
CA ARG A 30 -10.97 13.44 10.70
C ARG A 30 -12.47 13.21 10.84
N THR A 31 -12.98 12.00 10.60
CA THR A 31 -14.41 11.72 10.69
C THR A 31 -14.74 10.82 11.90
N ARG A 32 -15.98 10.97 12.41
CA ARG A 32 -16.51 10.10 13.48
C ARG A 32 -16.63 8.64 13.01
N ALA A 33 -17.02 8.41 11.77
CA ALA A 33 -17.11 7.08 11.19
C ALA A 33 -15.73 6.40 11.09
N GLY A 34 -14.69 7.14 10.72
CA GLY A 34 -13.32 6.64 10.73
C GLY A 34 -12.80 6.29 12.13
N LEU A 35 -13.20 7.08 13.14
CA LEU A 35 -12.89 6.77 14.55
C LEU A 35 -13.52 5.45 14.97
N VAL A 36 -14.82 5.25 14.66
CA VAL A 36 -15.54 4.00 14.94
C VAL A 36 -14.90 2.82 14.21
N LEU A 37 -14.54 3.00 12.94
CA LEU A 37 -13.88 1.96 12.14
C LEU A 37 -12.55 1.52 12.77
N ARG A 38 -11.74 2.46 13.24
CA ARG A 38 -10.48 2.17 13.94
C ARG A 38 -10.72 1.49 15.28
N ALA A 39 -11.71 1.94 16.06
CA ALA A 39 -12.10 1.32 17.33
C ALA A 39 -12.56 -0.13 17.14
N VAL A 40 -13.34 -0.43 16.09
CA VAL A 40 -13.75 -1.79 15.71
C VAL A 40 -12.53 -2.64 15.29
N GLY A 41 -11.54 -2.04 14.64
CA GLY A 41 -10.29 -2.71 14.26
C GLY A 41 -9.41 -3.04 15.47
N GLU A 42 -9.35 -2.14 16.45
CA GLU A 42 -8.52 -2.27 17.64
C GLU A 42 -9.11 -3.24 18.67
N SER A 43 -10.38 -3.09 18.98
CA SER A 43 -11.09 -3.98 19.92
C SER A 43 -12.56 -4.19 19.50
N PRO A 44 -12.84 -5.26 18.74
CA PRO A 44 -14.20 -5.58 18.31
C PRO A 44 -15.16 -5.82 19.49
N GLN A 45 -14.67 -6.43 20.56
CA GLN A 45 -15.47 -6.71 21.74
C GLN A 45 -15.90 -5.43 22.47
N SER A 46 -14.98 -4.48 22.62
CA SER A 46 -15.28 -3.18 23.22
C SER A 46 -16.26 -2.37 22.36
N ALA A 47 -16.10 -2.39 21.06
CA ALA A 47 -17.01 -1.73 20.12
C ALA A 47 -18.43 -2.36 20.16
N PHE A 48 -18.50 -3.68 20.25
CA PHE A 48 -19.77 -4.41 20.41
C PHE A 48 -20.46 -4.07 21.73
N ALA A 49 -19.71 -4.00 22.83
CA ALA A 49 -20.25 -3.61 24.14
C ALA A 49 -20.81 -2.18 24.15
N LEU A 50 -20.29 -1.29 23.30
CA LEU A 50 -20.81 0.06 23.08
C LEU A 50 -22.02 0.12 22.12
N GLY A 51 -22.50 -1.03 21.64
CA GLY A 51 -23.68 -1.14 20.78
C GLY A 51 -23.40 -0.92 19.28
N TYR A 52 -22.16 -0.87 18.84
CA TYR A 52 -21.85 -0.74 17.42
C TYR A 52 -22.03 -2.07 16.65
N PRO A 53 -22.62 -2.05 15.44
CA PRO A 53 -22.78 -3.25 14.61
C PRO A 53 -21.46 -3.66 13.95
N VAL A 54 -20.57 -4.27 14.70
CA VAL A 54 -19.20 -4.64 14.31
C VAL A 54 -19.14 -5.41 12.98
N LEU A 55 -20.05 -6.36 12.79
CA LEU A 55 -20.08 -7.19 11.58
C LEU A 55 -20.37 -6.35 10.31
N ARG A 56 -21.33 -5.42 10.38
CA ARG A 56 -21.63 -4.53 9.25
C ARG A 56 -20.47 -3.60 8.92
N ILE A 57 -19.84 -3.04 9.94
CA ILE A 57 -18.69 -2.12 9.76
C ILE A 57 -17.52 -2.86 9.10
N ARG A 58 -17.23 -4.08 9.53
CA ARG A 58 -16.20 -4.93 8.91
C ARG A 58 -16.56 -5.30 7.47
N LEU A 59 -17.82 -5.65 7.21
CA LEU A 59 -18.29 -5.97 5.86
C LEU A 59 -18.05 -4.80 4.90
N PHE A 60 -18.46 -3.59 5.27
CA PHE A 60 -18.23 -2.39 4.45
C PHE A 60 -16.74 -2.11 4.22
N ALA A 61 -15.89 -2.30 5.24
CA ALA A 61 -14.45 -2.13 5.10
C ALA A 61 -13.85 -3.13 4.10
N VAL A 62 -14.26 -4.40 4.16
CA VAL A 62 -13.81 -5.44 3.23
C VAL A 62 -14.29 -5.17 1.81
N LEU A 63 -15.56 -4.78 1.64
CA LEU A 63 -16.12 -4.42 0.33
C LEU A 63 -15.36 -3.24 -0.30
N PHE A 64 -15.05 -2.22 0.50
CA PHE A 64 -14.26 -1.08 0.04
C PHE A 64 -12.85 -1.53 -0.40
N GLY A 65 -12.19 -2.38 0.39
CA GLY A 65 -10.88 -2.96 0.03
C GLY A 65 -10.93 -3.78 -1.26
N ALA A 66 -11.98 -4.58 -1.44
CA ALA A 66 -12.20 -5.37 -2.66
C ALA A 66 -12.40 -4.46 -3.88
N LEU A 67 -13.15 -3.36 -3.76
CA LEU A 67 -13.30 -2.36 -4.83
C LEU A 67 -11.96 -1.74 -5.21
N CYS A 68 -11.15 -1.33 -4.23
CA CYS A 68 -9.82 -0.78 -4.47
C CYS A 68 -8.90 -1.79 -5.18
N SER A 69 -8.96 -3.07 -4.78
CA SER A 69 -8.20 -4.14 -5.43
C SER A 69 -8.65 -4.37 -6.87
N GLY A 70 -9.97 -4.31 -7.14
CA GLY A 70 -10.53 -4.40 -8.49
C GLY A 70 -10.03 -3.28 -9.40
N VAL A 71 -10.03 -2.03 -8.91
CA VAL A 71 -9.51 -0.87 -9.65
C VAL A 71 -8.01 -1.01 -9.90
N ALA A 72 -7.24 -1.52 -8.92
CA ALA A 72 -5.80 -1.76 -9.09
C ALA A 72 -5.54 -2.84 -10.15
N GLY A 73 -6.33 -3.91 -10.19
CA GLY A 73 -6.27 -4.94 -11.24
C GLY A 73 -6.62 -4.39 -12.62
N ALA A 74 -7.65 -3.57 -12.72
CA ALA A 74 -8.01 -2.89 -13.96
C ALA A 74 -6.90 -1.94 -14.45
N TYR A 75 -6.27 -1.19 -13.55
CA TYR A 75 -5.12 -0.36 -13.88
C TYR A 75 -3.97 -1.19 -14.47
N LEU A 76 -3.70 -2.34 -13.87
CA LEU A 76 -2.63 -3.23 -14.32
C LEU A 76 -2.86 -3.72 -15.75
N SER A 77 -4.08 -4.15 -16.07
CA SER A 77 -4.43 -4.73 -17.38
C SER A 77 -4.73 -3.71 -18.47
N LEU A 78 -5.16 -2.50 -18.13
CA LEU A 78 -5.57 -1.49 -19.12
C LEU A 78 -4.50 -0.43 -19.37
N VAL A 79 -3.68 -0.13 -18.38
CA VAL A 79 -2.75 1.01 -18.43
C VAL A 79 -1.29 0.58 -18.37
N TYR A 80 -0.96 -0.27 -17.40
CA TYR A 80 0.43 -0.64 -17.16
C TYR A 80 0.96 -1.63 -18.22
N THR A 81 0.22 -2.69 -18.48
CA THR A 81 0.46 -3.63 -19.58
C THR A 81 -0.86 -3.81 -20.31
N PRO A 82 -1.11 -3.08 -21.43
CA PRO A 82 -2.37 -3.17 -22.15
C PRO A 82 -2.51 -4.51 -22.90
N LEU A 83 -2.39 -5.58 -22.16
CA LEU A 83 -2.47 -6.96 -22.59
C LEU A 83 -2.89 -7.80 -21.38
N TRP A 84 -3.83 -8.71 -21.58
CA TRP A 84 -4.20 -9.65 -20.55
C TRP A 84 -3.38 -10.95 -20.71
N VAL A 85 -2.59 -11.28 -19.70
CA VAL A 85 -1.82 -12.52 -19.64
C VAL A 85 -2.15 -13.24 -18.34
N GLU A 86 -2.35 -14.53 -18.41
CA GLU A 86 -2.59 -15.37 -17.24
C GLU A 86 -1.42 -15.23 -16.25
N GLY A 87 -1.73 -14.96 -14.98
CA GLY A 87 -0.72 -14.78 -13.94
C GLY A 87 -0.02 -13.40 -13.94
N MET A 88 -0.51 -12.38 -14.68
CA MET A 88 0.12 -11.07 -14.77
C MET A 88 0.25 -10.31 -13.43
N THR A 89 -0.52 -10.70 -12.42
CA THR A 89 -0.40 -10.16 -11.06
C THR A 89 0.82 -10.71 -10.30
N ALA A 90 1.30 -11.91 -10.65
CA ALA A 90 2.58 -12.52 -10.26
C ALA A 90 3.09 -12.16 -8.86
N GLY A 91 2.28 -12.35 -7.82
CA GLY A 91 2.69 -12.07 -6.43
C GLY A 91 2.64 -10.59 -6.02
N ARG A 92 2.20 -9.67 -6.87
CA ARG A 92 2.07 -8.24 -6.53
C ARG A 92 1.14 -7.98 -5.35
N GLY A 93 0.15 -8.84 -5.14
CA GLY A 93 -0.72 -8.80 -3.96
C GLY A 93 0.05 -9.04 -2.65
N TRP A 94 1.01 -9.95 -2.66
CA TRP A 94 1.89 -10.20 -1.51
C TRP A 94 2.80 -9.01 -1.20
N ILE A 95 3.28 -8.32 -2.23
CA ILE A 95 4.05 -7.09 -2.08
C ILE A 95 3.18 -6.00 -1.46
N ALA A 96 1.94 -5.85 -1.92
CA ALA A 96 1.00 -4.89 -1.33
C ALA A 96 0.74 -5.19 0.15
N LEU A 97 0.56 -6.45 0.53
CA LEU A 97 0.40 -6.88 1.92
C LEU A 97 1.64 -6.56 2.75
N ALA A 98 2.83 -6.84 2.23
CA ALA A 98 4.09 -6.51 2.88
C ALA A 98 4.25 -5.00 3.07
N LEU A 99 3.89 -4.19 2.08
CA LEU A 99 3.90 -2.73 2.18
C LEU A 99 2.94 -2.19 3.24
N VAL A 100 1.74 -2.76 3.36
CA VAL A 100 0.77 -2.37 4.40
C VAL A 100 1.31 -2.70 5.79
N THR A 101 1.88 -3.88 5.96
CA THR A 101 2.52 -4.30 7.22
C THR A 101 3.71 -3.38 7.57
N PHE A 102 4.56 -3.09 6.60
CA PHE A 102 5.65 -2.14 6.71
C PHE A 102 5.18 -0.73 7.12
N ALA A 103 4.11 -0.26 6.51
CA ALA A 103 3.52 1.04 6.79
C ALA A 103 2.84 1.13 8.17
N THR A 104 2.82 0.01 8.93
CA THR A 104 2.15 -0.05 10.23
C THR A 104 0.71 0.49 10.17
N TRP A 105 -0.03 0.06 9.15
CA TRP A 105 -1.44 0.39 8.92
C TRP A 105 -1.74 1.91 8.77
N ARG A 106 -0.72 2.72 8.44
CA ARG A 106 -0.88 4.16 8.21
C ARG A 106 -0.89 4.50 6.71
N PRO A 107 -1.95 5.14 6.17
CA PRO A 107 -2.09 5.40 4.73
C PRO A 107 -0.92 6.19 4.13
N LEU A 108 -0.45 7.23 4.82
CA LEU A 108 0.68 8.04 4.33
C LEU A 108 2.00 7.27 4.24
N ARG A 109 2.23 6.31 5.13
CA ARG A 109 3.41 5.45 5.06
C ARG A 109 3.32 4.42 3.93
N VAL A 110 2.11 3.97 3.60
CA VAL A 110 1.88 3.12 2.42
C VAL A 110 2.33 3.83 1.15
N VAL A 111 2.05 5.14 1.04
CA VAL A 111 2.51 5.95 -0.10
C VAL A 111 4.03 5.95 -0.20
N VAL A 112 4.72 6.22 0.90
CA VAL A 112 6.20 6.22 0.94
C VAL A 112 6.74 4.85 0.52
N GLY A 113 6.19 3.77 1.07
CA GLY A 113 6.56 2.40 0.71
C GLY A 113 6.31 2.08 -0.76
N ALA A 114 5.17 2.50 -1.31
CA ALA A 114 4.82 2.29 -2.71
C ALA A 114 5.78 3.03 -3.66
N TYR A 115 6.14 4.28 -3.34
CA TYR A 115 7.12 5.03 -4.12
C TYR A 115 8.53 4.45 -4.01
N LEU A 116 8.92 3.98 -2.83
CA LEU A 116 10.19 3.31 -2.63
C LEU A 116 10.27 2.04 -3.48
N PHE A 117 9.24 1.19 -3.41
CA PHE A 117 9.19 -0.04 -4.18
C PHE A 117 9.13 0.24 -5.69
N GLY A 118 8.28 1.16 -6.11
CA GLY A 118 8.17 1.59 -7.52
C GLY A 118 9.47 2.21 -8.04
N GLY A 119 10.13 3.04 -7.23
CA GLY A 119 11.43 3.64 -7.55
C GLY A 119 12.53 2.60 -7.75
N VAL A 120 12.62 1.60 -6.85
CA VAL A 120 13.57 0.49 -7.00
C VAL A 120 13.29 -0.32 -8.28
N THR A 121 12.02 -0.54 -8.61
CA THR A 121 11.63 -1.24 -9.85
C THR A 121 12.00 -0.43 -11.08
N MET A 122 11.82 0.90 -11.07
CA MET A 122 12.24 1.79 -12.16
C MET A 122 13.75 1.84 -12.32
N LEU A 123 14.50 1.89 -11.22
CA LEU A 123 15.98 1.79 -11.25
C LEU A 123 16.43 0.49 -11.88
N GLN A 124 15.76 -0.62 -11.60
CA GLN A 124 16.02 -1.91 -12.21
C GLN A 124 15.92 -1.86 -13.74
N PHE A 125 14.85 -1.27 -14.27
CA PHE A 125 14.68 -1.09 -15.71
C PHE A 125 15.76 -0.16 -16.31
N ALA A 126 16.12 0.91 -15.60
CA ALA A 126 17.19 1.83 -16.04
C ALA A 126 18.54 1.11 -16.14
N PHE A 127 18.91 0.28 -15.19
CA PHE A 127 20.15 -0.51 -15.24
C PHE A 127 20.15 -1.52 -16.40
N GLN A 128 19.03 -2.14 -16.70
CA GLN A 128 18.90 -3.00 -17.88
C GLN A 128 19.11 -2.20 -19.17
N GLY A 129 18.58 -0.99 -19.26
CA GLY A 129 18.75 -0.10 -20.42
C GLY A 129 20.20 0.38 -20.60
N MET A 130 21.00 0.45 -19.56
CA MET A 130 22.42 0.81 -19.59
C MET A 130 23.34 -0.36 -20.00
N GLY A 131 22.77 -1.54 -20.31
CA GLY A 131 23.55 -2.69 -20.76
C GLY A 131 24.32 -3.41 -19.63
N ILE A 132 23.99 -3.15 -18.38
CA ILE A 132 24.56 -3.88 -17.23
C ILE A 132 23.89 -5.25 -17.21
N SER A 133 24.64 -6.28 -17.61
CA SER A 133 24.17 -7.67 -17.70
C SER A 133 24.14 -8.33 -16.32
N ILE A 134 23.21 -7.87 -15.48
CA ILE A 134 22.86 -8.58 -14.25
C ILE A 134 21.73 -9.56 -14.61
N SER A 135 21.85 -10.82 -14.15
CA SER A 135 20.82 -11.81 -14.49
C SER A 135 19.43 -11.34 -14.02
N PRO A 136 18.37 -11.55 -14.82
CA PRO A 136 17.00 -11.08 -14.50
C PRO A 136 16.50 -11.54 -13.13
N GLN A 137 16.97 -12.70 -12.66
CA GLN A 137 16.58 -13.27 -11.36
C GLN A 137 17.08 -12.42 -10.20
N PHE A 138 18.35 -11.96 -10.23
CA PHE A 138 18.89 -11.07 -9.19
C PHE A 138 18.20 -9.71 -9.20
N MET A 139 17.90 -9.18 -10.37
CA MET A 139 17.15 -7.93 -10.49
C MET A 139 15.75 -8.03 -9.92
N ALA A 140 15.04 -9.13 -10.16
CA ALA A 140 13.72 -9.37 -9.60
C ALA A 140 13.73 -9.45 -8.05
N MET A 141 14.84 -9.81 -7.44
CA MET A 141 15.01 -9.87 -5.98
C MET A 141 15.25 -8.48 -5.34
N THR A 142 15.73 -7.51 -6.10
CA THR A 142 16.12 -6.18 -5.59
C THR A 142 15.03 -5.45 -4.82
N PRO A 143 13.76 -5.36 -5.29
CA PRO A 143 12.69 -4.69 -4.54
C PRO A 143 12.38 -5.39 -3.22
N TYR A 144 12.47 -6.72 -3.17
CA TYR A 144 12.23 -7.48 -1.95
C TYR A 144 13.34 -7.25 -0.93
N LEU A 145 14.60 -7.26 -1.38
CA LEU A 145 15.75 -6.96 -0.53
C LEU A 145 15.68 -5.53 0.03
N ALA A 146 15.32 -4.55 -0.80
CA ALA A 146 15.09 -3.17 -0.37
C ALA A 146 14.01 -3.10 0.71
N THR A 147 12.90 -3.81 0.54
CA THR A 147 11.82 -3.86 1.52
C THR A 147 12.26 -4.48 2.83
N ILE A 148 13.00 -5.59 2.78
CA ILE A 148 13.56 -6.27 3.97
C ILE A 148 14.54 -5.34 4.69
N LEU A 149 15.43 -4.67 3.96
CA LEU A 149 16.41 -3.75 4.54
C LEU A 149 15.72 -2.60 5.27
N VAL A 150 14.71 -2.01 4.67
CA VAL A 150 13.93 -0.93 5.29
C VAL A 150 13.14 -1.43 6.51
N LEU A 151 12.57 -2.64 6.45
CA LEU A 151 11.91 -3.28 7.61
C LEU A 151 12.89 -3.48 8.77
N VAL A 152 14.10 -3.97 8.49
CA VAL A 152 15.16 -4.16 9.49
C VAL A 152 15.57 -2.83 10.12
N LEU A 153 15.75 -1.78 9.31
CA LEU A 153 16.10 -0.44 9.80
C LEU A 153 15.02 0.14 10.72
N ILE A 154 13.74 -0.04 10.37
CA ILE A 154 12.62 0.44 11.19
C ILE A 154 12.49 -0.41 12.47
N SER A 155 12.68 -1.72 12.37
CA SER A 155 12.61 -2.63 13.51
C SER A 155 13.70 -2.36 14.56
N ARG A 156 14.83 -1.77 14.18
CA ARG A 156 15.89 -1.38 15.12
C ARG A 156 15.52 -0.21 16.04
N ASN A 157 14.44 0.48 15.75
CA ASN A 157 13.98 1.63 16.56
C ASN A 157 12.75 1.25 17.41
N PRO A 158 12.94 0.78 18.67
CA PRO A 158 11.85 0.24 19.49
C PRO A 158 10.77 1.27 19.82
N ALA A 159 11.11 2.56 19.79
CA ALA A 159 10.13 3.64 20.01
C ALA A 159 9.06 3.69 18.92
N TRP A 160 9.37 3.30 17.69
CA TRP A 160 8.44 3.28 16.58
C TRP A 160 7.47 2.10 16.62
N ILE A 161 7.90 0.97 17.18
CA ILE A 161 7.09 -0.24 17.29
C ILE A 161 6.01 -0.04 18.36
N ARG A 162 6.38 0.49 19.55
CA ARG A 162 5.46 0.66 20.68
C ARG A 162 4.30 1.64 20.42
N LEU A 163 4.50 2.63 19.55
CA LEU A 163 3.48 3.62 19.22
C LEU A 163 2.43 3.14 18.21
N ASN A 164 2.62 1.99 17.58
CA ASN A 164 1.83 1.59 16.42
C ASN A 164 1.33 0.13 16.45
N VAL A 165 1.58 -0.62 17.51
CA VAL A 165 1.03 -1.97 17.68
C VAL A 165 -0.36 -1.84 18.28
N PRO A 166 -1.42 -2.37 17.64
CA PRO A 166 -2.74 -2.44 18.26
C PRO A 166 -2.67 -3.27 19.53
N VAL A 167 -3.34 -2.81 20.60
CA VAL A 167 -3.36 -3.44 21.92
C VAL A 167 -3.91 -4.89 21.89
N SER A 168 -4.57 -5.27 20.79
CA SER A 168 -5.14 -6.61 20.60
C SER A 168 -4.11 -7.74 20.42
N TYR A 169 -2.80 -7.44 20.40
CA TYR A 169 -1.72 -8.42 20.26
C TYR A 169 -0.87 -8.59 21.53
N THR A 170 -1.25 -7.96 22.62
CA THR A 170 -0.72 -8.18 23.97
C THR A 170 -1.76 -8.87 24.83
#